data_2a0aa394618a3433ad68ddf86584b0d3
#
_entry.id   2a0aa394618a3433ad68ddf86584b0d3
#
_cell.length_a   1.000
_cell.length_b   1.000
_cell.length_c   1.000
_cell.angle_alpha   90.00
_cell.angle_beta   90.00
_cell.angle_gamma   90.00
#
_symmetry.space_group_name_H-M   'P 1'
#
loop_
_entity.id
_entity.type
_entity.pdbx_description
1 polymer ?
#
loop_
_entity_poly.entity_id
_entity_poly.type
_entity_poly.pdbx_seq_one_letter_code
_entity_poly.pdbx_strand_id
1 'polypeptide(L)' 'MVSTKTEDRLVRLIDRLRDGRLHRAEDLARRLGVSPRTIYRDMGKLSAAGLSIAGTRGEGYRITPAITLPPLTLT' A
#
# COMPACT_ATOMS: atom_id res chain seq x y z
N MET A 1 5.67 -8.76 -21.95
CA MET A 1 5.34 -8.57 -21.28
C MET A 1 4.25 -8.14 -20.93
N VAL A 2 3.77 -8.40 -20.30
CA VAL A 2 2.61 -8.14 -20.03
C VAL A 2 2.39 -7.86 -18.68
N SER A 3 2.06 -6.77 -18.23
CA SER A 3 1.69 -6.59 -16.90
C SER A 3 0.34 -7.10 -16.70
N THR A 4 0.11 -7.79 -15.64
CA THR A 4 -1.22 -8.22 -15.34
C THR A 4 -1.98 -7.04 -14.77
N LYS A 5 -3.29 -7.15 -14.77
CA LYS A 5 -4.11 -6.12 -14.16
C LYS A 5 -3.77 -5.96 -12.69
N THR A 6 -3.44 -7.05 -12.03
CA THR A 6 -3.10 -6.99 -10.63
C THR A 6 -1.83 -6.20 -10.40
N GLU A 7 -0.81 -6.46 -11.22
CA GLU A 7 0.44 -5.72 -11.07
C GLU A 7 0.25 -4.24 -11.33
N ASP A 8 -0.53 -3.93 -12.35
CA ASP A 8 -0.80 -2.55 -12.69
C ASP A 8 -1.53 -1.86 -11.54
N ARG A 9 -2.48 -2.56 -10.94
CA ARG A 9 -3.23 -2.01 -9.82
C ARG A 9 -2.34 -1.79 -8.61
N LEU A 10 -1.41 -2.71 -8.35
CA LEU A 10 -0.50 -2.55 -7.22
C LEU A 10 0.39 -1.34 -7.40
N VAL A 11 0.85 -1.08 -8.61
CA VAL A 11 1.65 0.10 -8.89
C VAL A 11 0.83 1.36 -8.62
N ARG A 12 -0.40 1.38 -9.09
CA ARG A 12 -1.28 2.53 -8.86
C ARG A 12 -1.57 2.74 -7.38
N LEU A 13 -1.73 1.63 -6.67
CA LEU A 13 -2.01 1.68 -5.25
C LEU A 13 -0.82 2.29 -4.50
N ILE A 14 0.38 1.84 -4.83
CA ILE A 14 1.58 2.38 -4.22
C ILE A 14 1.67 3.88 -4.51
N ASP A 15 1.37 4.25 -5.74
CA ASP A 15 1.45 5.64 -6.13
C ASP A 15 0.50 6.51 -5.30
N ARG A 16 -0.69 5.99 -5.00
CA ARG A 16 -1.63 6.72 -4.17
C ARG A 16 -1.15 6.84 -2.73
N LEU A 17 -0.45 5.84 -2.26
CA LEU A 17 -0.02 5.81 -0.87
C LEU A 17 1.28 6.55 -0.62
N ARG A 18 1.93 7.01 -1.67
CA ARG A 18 3.23 7.64 -1.54
C ARG A 18 3.21 8.95 -0.77
N ASP A 19 2.05 9.56 -0.65
CA ASP A 19 1.96 10.82 0.10
C ASP A 19 2.09 10.60 1.61
N GLY A 20 2.13 9.35 2.05
CA GLY A 20 2.27 9.04 3.47
C GLY A 20 1.01 9.23 4.27
N ARG A 21 -0.07 9.59 3.63
CA ARG A 21 -1.33 9.83 4.31
C ARG A 21 -2.14 8.56 4.42
N LEU A 22 -3.07 8.60 5.36
CA LEU A 22 -3.98 7.49 5.57
C LEU A 22 -5.06 7.54 4.50
N HIS A 23 -5.26 6.43 3.81
CA HIS A 23 -6.28 6.33 2.77
C HIS A 23 -7.24 5.21 3.13
N ARG A 24 -8.52 5.49 3.06
CA ARG A 24 -9.52 4.49 3.36
C ARG A 24 -9.65 3.52 2.22
N ALA A 25 -9.88 2.25 2.56
CA ALA A 25 -9.99 1.23 1.53
C ALA A 25 -11.12 1.54 0.55
N GLU A 26 -12.22 2.10 1.05
CA GLU A 26 -13.34 2.45 0.18
C GLU A 26 -12.94 3.50 -0.86
N ASP A 27 -12.14 4.47 -0.44
CA ASP A 27 -11.72 5.52 -1.35
C ASP A 27 -10.75 4.96 -2.39
N LEU A 28 -9.82 4.14 -1.95
CA LEU A 28 -8.87 3.53 -2.87
C LEU A 28 -9.60 2.62 -3.86
N ALA A 29 -10.57 1.87 -3.36
CA ALA A 29 -11.35 0.98 -4.21
C ALA A 29 -12.07 1.76 -5.29
N ARG A 30 -12.68 2.87 -4.90
CA ARG A 30 -13.44 3.68 -5.83
C ARG A 30 -12.53 4.27 -6.91
N ARG A 31 -11.36 4.75 -6.49
CA ARG A 31 -10.43 5.36 -7.43
C ARG A 31 -9.83 4.35 -8.40
N LEU A 32 -9.67 3.11 -7.94
CA LEU A 32 -9.08 2.09 -8.77
C LEU A 32 -10.11 1.20 -9.47
N GLY A 33 -11.38 1.41 -9.18
CA GLY A 33 -12.43 0.65 -9.85
C GLY A 33 -12.54 -0.78 -9.39
N VAL A 34 -12.25 -1.03 -8.12
CA VAL A 34 -12.33 -2.39 -7.56
C VAL A 34 -13.09 -2.33 -6.25
N SER A 35 -13.34 -3.47 -5.64
CA SER A 35 -14.03 -3.52 -4.36
C SER A 35 -13.04 -3.29 -3.23
N PRO A 36 -13.53 -2.86 -2.07
CA PRO A 36 -12.65 -2.72 -0.90
C PRO A 36 -11.99 -4.03 -0.53
N ARG A 37 -12.68 -5.14 -0.75
CA ARG A 37 -12.10 -6.44 -0.48
C ARG A 37 -10.83 -6.66 -1.27
N THR A 38 -10.84 -6.23 -2.54
CA THR A 38 -9.67 -6.33 -3.38
C THR A 38 -8.54 -5.49 -2.81
N ILE A 39 -8.87 -4.31 -2.27
CA ILE A 39 -7.86 -3.45 -1.66
C ILE A 39 -7.21 -4.15 -0.47
N TYR A 40 -7.99 -4.80 0.38
CA TYR A 40 -7.43 -5.52 1.53
C TYR A 40 -6.46 -6.60 1.07
N ARG A 41 -6.83 -7.32 0.03
CA ARG A 41 -5.97 -8.38 -0.50
C ARG A 41 -4.69 -7.79 -1.07
N ASP A 42 -4.81 -6.69 -1.78
CA ASP A 42 -3.65 -6.04 -2.36
C ASP A 42 -2.72 -5.50 -1.29
N MET A 43 -3.29 -4.98 -0.20
CA MET A 43 -2.44 -4.52 0.90
C MET A 43 -1.63 -5.67 1.47
N GLY A 44 -2.24 -6.85 1.56
CA GLY A 44 -1.52 -8.03 2.00
C GLY A 44 -0.39 -8.38 1.07
N LYS A 45 -0.61 -8.24 -0.23
CA LYS A 45 0.44 -8.53 -1.22
C LYS A 45 1.58 -7.54 -1.11
N LEU A 46 1.28 -6.28 -0.93
CA LEU A 46 2.31 -5.26 -0.80
C LEU A 46 3.12 -5.47 0.47
N SER A 47 2.45 -5.82 1.54
CA SER A 47 3.12 -6.10 2.79
C SER A 47 4.04 -7.30 2.64
N ALA A 48 3.57 -8.34 1.96
CA ALA A 48 4.37 -9.53 1.72
C ALA A 48 5.57 -9.24 0.83
N ALA A 49 5.46 -8.22 0.01
CA ALA A 49 6.57 -7.83 -0.87
C ALA A 49 7.58 -6.92 -0.17
N GLY A 50 7.35 -6.61 1.10
CA GLY A 50 8.33 -5.85 1.86
C GLY A 50 7.99 -4.41 2.13
N LEU A 51 6.83 -3.94 1.68
CA LEU A 51 6.46 -2.56 1.97
C LEU A 51 5.92 -2.45 3.38
N SER A 52 6.25 -1.37 4.04
CA SER A 52 5.74 -1.11 5.38
C SER A 52 4.37 -0.48 5.29
N ILE A 53 3.35 -1.30 5.43
CA ILE A 53 1.98 -0.83 5.38
C ILE A 53 1.44 -0.76 6.80
N ALA A 54 0.91 0.37 7.16
CA ALA A 54 0.30 0.55 8.47
C ALA A 54 -1.18 0.84 8.29
N GLY A 55 -1.97 0.49 9.29
CA GLY A 55 -3.38 0.79 9.26
C GLY A 55 -4.25 -0.43 9.45
N THR A 56 -5.54 -0.20 9.46
CA THR A 56 -6.53 -1.24 9.64
C THR A 56 -7.67 -1.01 8.68
N ARG A 57 -8.52 -2.01 8.59
CA ARG A 57 -9.69 -1.90 7.72
C ARG A 57 -10.58 -0.72 8.09
N GLY A 58 -10.71 -0.44 9.37
CA GLY A 58 -11.61 0.61 9.82
C GLY A 58 -11.07 2.00 9.63
N GLU A 59 -9.76 2.13 9.69
CA GLU A 59 -9.15 3.45 9.63
C GLU A 59 -8.57 3.81 8.28
N GLY A 60 -8.07 2.80 7.58
CA GLY A 60 -7.42 3.03 6.33
C GLY A 60 -5.99 2.57 6.37
N TYR A 61 -5.28 2.79 5.29
CA TYR A 61 -3.92 2.29 5.13
C TYR A 61 -2.99 3.41 4.68
N ARG A 62 -1.73 3.26 5.04
CA ARG A 62 -0.71 4.17 4.55
C ARG A 62 0.62 3.44 4.49
N ILE A 63 1.52 3.94 3.67
CA ILE A 63 2.87 3.42 3.63
C ILE A 63 3.67 4.22 4.63
N THR A 64 4.32 3.54 5.56
CA THR A 64 5.20 4.22 6.49
C THR A 64 6.58 4.27 5.87
N PRO A 65 7.32 5.32 6.14
CA PRO A 65 8.67 5.44 5.61
C PRO A 65 9.48 4.31 6.18
N ALA A 66 10.01 3.63 5.33
CA ALA A 66 10.69 2.49 5.82
C ALA A 66 11.95 2.85 6.35
N ILE A 67 12.39 3.52 6.40
CA ILE A 67 13.42 3.81 6.85
C ILE A 67 14.03 3.59 7.77
N THR A 68 14.25 3.60 8.19
CA THR A 68 14.60 3.36 9.03
C THR A 68 15.67 3.08 9.39
N LEU A 69 16.36 3.17 9.51
CA LEU A 69 17.28 2.73 9.81
C LEU A 69 18.06 3.31 10.54
N PRO A 70 18.44 3.16 11.10
CA PRO A 70 19.06 3.51 11.92
C PRO A 70 20.23 3.56 11.84
N PRO A 71 20.78 3.78 11.93
CA PRO A 71 21.73 3.77 11.82
C PRO A 71 22.59 3.35 12.45
N LEU A 72 22.95 3.12 12.68
CA LEU A 72 23.65 2.75 13.18
C LEU A 72 24.52 2.96 13.45
N THR A 73 24.90 3.02 13.54
CA THR A 73 25.64 3.15 13.78
C THR A 73 26.51 3.07 14.19
N LEU A 74 26.96 2.98 14.24
CA LEU A 74 27.67 2.88 14.55
C LEU A 74 28.40 3.09 14.97
N THR A 75 28.64 3.03 15.13
CA THR A 75 29.38 3.10 15.61
C THR A 75 29.85 3.02 15.99
#